data_63520ef3b843de5f39f9d45ad3fe5d56
#
_entry.id   63520ef3b843de5f39f9d45ad3fe5d56
#
_cell.length_a   1.000
_cell.length_b   1.000
_cell.length_c   1.000
_cell.angle_alpha   90.00
_cell.angle_beta   90.00
_cell.angle_gamma   90.00
#
_symmetry.space_group_name_H-M   'P 1'
#
loop_
_entity.id
_entity.type
_entity.pdbx_description
1 polymer ?
#
loop_
_entity_poly.entity_id
_entity_poly.type
_entity_poly.pdbx_seq_one_letter_code
_entity_poly.pdbx_strand_id
1 'polypeptide(L)'
;ECLIKGEYIDRKKIREELMEYGDSLVIAGSKSRAKIHIHTNEPAKVFNYCSGYGIVSDQKTDDMRQQQASAGGQSSQKIAIVTDSGADLPPESDDLNIHVVPVRYHFGNTGYIDKVSQSPTEFFQELKTNPIHPKTSQPTPGDFRRQYQFLSTHYKSVISIHLSKKLSGTFQSAQTASKRVPESSTTLVDSMTASVAQGLIVMYAANLAKKGLSHDIIIEKVNSIIPKTNVYLAIYDLTYPV
;
A
#
# COMPACT_ATOMS: atom_id res chain seq x y z
N GLU A 1 -1.20 -0.16 -13.11
CA GLU A 1 -0.85 -1.26 -14.02
C GLU A 1 -1.51 -2.55 -13.60
N CYS A 2 -1.87 -3.40 -14.57
CA CYS A 2 -2.29 -4.78 -14.33
C CYS A 2 -2.04 -5.68 -15.54
N LEU A 3 -2.16 -6.98 -15.32
CA LEU A 3 -2.13 -8.00 -16.36
C LEU A 3 -3.48 -8.72 -16.39
N ILE A 4 -4.08 -8.79 -17.58
CA ILE A 4 -5.30 -9.55 -17.84
C ILE A 4 -4.93 -10.85 -18.53
N LYS A 5 -5.51 -11.97 -18.09
CA LYS A 5 -5.48 -13.28 -18.77
C LYS A 5 -6.91 -13.74 -19.00
N GLY A 6 -7.29 -13.94 -20.26
CA GLY A 6 -8.64 -14.33 -20.66
C GLY A 6 -8.63 -15.13 -21.96
N GLU A 7 -9.77 -15.68 -22.34
CA GLU A 7 -9.90 -16.43 -23.60
C GLU A 7 -9.79 -15.50 -24.82
N TYR A 8 -10.43 -14.33 -24.71
CA TYR A 8 -10.39 -13.32 -25.77
C TYR A 8 -10.35 -11.90 -25.19
N ILE A 9 -9.29 -11.17 -25.46
CA ILE A 9 -9.06 -9.80 -25.01
C ILE A 9 -9.12 -8.86 -26.21
N ASP A 10 -10.22 -8.12 -26.33
CA ASP A 10 -10.36 -7.06 -27.34
C ASP A 10 -9.65 -5.79 -26.89
N ARG A 11 -8.37 -5.67 -27.25
CA ARG A 11 -7.54 -4.54 -26.88
C ARG A 11 -8.01 -3.20 -27.45
N LYS A 12 -8.73 -3.22 -28.60
CA LYS A 12 -9.27 -2.00 -29.20
C LYS A 12 -10.41 -1.48 -28.35
N LYS A 13 -11.37 -2.34 -28.03
CA LYS A 13 -12.50 -2.01 -27.15
C LYS A 13 -12.02 -1.54 -25.77
N ILE A 14 -11.08 -2.28 -25.16
CA ILE A 14 -10.50 -1.89 -23.86
C ILE A 14 -9.85 -0.48 -23.94
N ARG A 15 -9.16 -0.17 -25.02
CA ARG A 15 -8.57 1.15 -25.22
C ARG A 15 -9.62 2.25 -25.29
N GLU A 16 -10.65 2.06 -26.10
CA GLU A 16 -11.72 3.03 -26.27
C GLU A 16 -12.41 3.35 -24.94
N GLU A 17 -12.74 2.33 -24.15
CA GLU A 17 -13.45 2.51 -22.88
C GLU A 17 -12.52 3.00 -21.74
N LEU A 18 -11.28 2.53 -21.65
CA LEU A 18 -10.36 2.97 -20.59
C LEU A 18 -9.85 4.40 -20.76
N MET A 19 -9.94 4.99 -21.95
CA MET A 19 -9.60 6.41 -22.16
C MET A 19 -10.50 7.37 -21.38
N GLU A 20 -11.69 6.93 -20.96
CA GLU A 20 -12.58 7.72 -20.10
C GLU A 20 -12.13 7.75 -18.62
N TYR A 21 -11.28 6.79 -18.20
CA TYR A 21 -10.84 6.65 -16.81
C TYR A 21 -9.49 7.32 -16.52
N GLY A 22 -8.78 7.79 -17.55
CA GLY A 22 -7.46 8.40 -17.34
C GLY A 22 -6.69 8.66 -18.62
N ASP A 23 -5.42 8.99 -18.46
CA ASP A 23 -4.50 9.30 -19.56
C ASP A 23 -3.30 8.34 -19.63
N SER A 24 -2.39 8.57 -20.58
CA SER A 24 -1.15 7.80 -20.76
C SER A 24 -1.37 6.29 -20.90
N LEU A 25 -2.52 5.90 -21.49
CA LEU A 25 -2.92 4.51 -21.63
C LEU A 25 -2.03 3.74 -22.60
N VAL A 26 -1.37 2.70 -22.10
CA VAL A 26 -0.61 1.72 -22.88
C VAL A 26 -1.21 0.33 -22.68
N ILE A 27 -1.52 -0.35 -23.80
CA ILE A 27 -2.01 -1.72 -23.83
C ILE A 27 -1.07 -2.56 -24.69
N ALA A 28 -0.42 -3.53 -24.10
CA ALA A 28 0.51 -4.43 -24.77
C ALA A 28 0.13 -5.89 -24.52
N GLY A 29 0.30 -6.76 -25.52
CA GLY A 29 0.06 -8.20 -25.35
C GLY A 29 -0.62 -8.86 -26.56
N SER A 30 -1.24 -10.02 -26.32
CA SER A 30 -1.92 -10.89 -27.29
C SER A 30 -3.45 -10.86 -27.09
N LYS A 31 -4.15 -11.73 -27.82
CA LYS A 31 -5.62 -11.93 -27.67
C LYS A 31 -5.98 -12.65 -26.37
N SER A 32 -5.06 -13.30 -25.69
CA SER A 32 -5.31 -14.03 -24.45
C SER A 32 -4.59 -13.45 -23.23
N ARG A 33 -3.70 -12.46 -23.44
CA ARG A 33 -2.93 -11.84 -22.36
C ARG A 33 -2.62 -10.39 -22.71
N ALA A 34 -3.04 -9.44 -21.88
CA ALA A 34 -2.77 -8.02 -22.09
C ALA A 34 -2.25 -7.37 -20.80
N LYS A 35 -1.19 -6.58 -20.91
CA LYS A 35 -0.71 -5.68 -19.87
C LYS A 35 -1.30 -4.30 -20.11
N ILE A 36 -1.90 -3.75 -19.06
CA ILE A 36 -2.50 -2.41 -19.06
C ILE A 36 -1.63 -1.50 -18.19
N HIS A 37 -1.31 -0.33 -18.71
CA HIS A 37 -0.76 0.79 -17.96
C HIS A 37 -1.62 2.02 -18.24
N ILE A 38 -2.05 2.73 -17.21
CA ILE A 38 -2.86 3.93 -17.31
C ILE A 38 -2.58 4.84 -16.11
N HIS A 39 -2.59 6.15 -16.32
CA HIS A 39 -2.61 7.15 -15.26
C HIS A 39 -4.06 7.48 -14.93
N THR A 40 -4.49 7.21 -13.71
CA THR A 40 -5.88 7.38 -13.27
C THR A 40 -5.96 7.79 -11.81
N ASN A 41 -7.03 8.52 -11.47
CA ASN A 41 -7.38 8.80 -10.08
C ASN A 41 -8.30 7.71 -9.48
N GLU A 42 -8.77 6.75 -10.30
CA GLU A 42 -9.75 5.73 -9.91
C GLU A 42 -9.25 4.31 -10.27
N PRO A 43 -8.13 3.86 -9.68
CA PRO A 43 -7.53 2.56 -10.04
C PRO A 43 -8.49 1.38 -9.82
N ALA A 44 -9.33 1.43 -8.80
CA ALA A 44 -10.34 0.40 -8.54
C ALA A 44 -11.29 0.20 -9.73
N LYS A 45 -11.78 1.30 -10.33
CA LYS A 45 -12.67 1.22 -11.50
C LYS A 45 -11.98 0.57 -12.69
N VAL A 46 -10.70 0.92 -12.92
CA VAL A 46 -9.90 0.31 -13.99
C VAL A 46 -9.72 -1.19 -13.76
N PHE A 47 -9.38 -1.63 -12.57
CA PHE A 47 -9.21 -3.05 -12.26
C PHE A 47 -10.54 -3.81 -12.39
N ASN A 48 -11.62 -3.24 -11.89
CA ASN A 48 -12.96 -3.83 -12.00
C ASN A 48 -13.38 -3.96 -13.47
N TYR A 49 -13.19 -2.92 -14.28
CA TYR A 49 -13.44 -2.99 -15.73
C TYR A 49 -12.61 -4.10 -16.40
N CYS A 50 -11.32 -4.17 -16.09
CA CYS A 50 -10.43 -5.19 -16.62
C CYS A 50 -10.84 -6.62 -16.24
N SER A 51 -11.46 -6.82 -15.08
CA SER A 51 -11.92 -8.14 -14.61
C SER A 51 -13.04 -8.73 -15.48
N GLY A 52 -13.79 -7.89 -16.18
CA GLY A 52 -14.78 -8.33 -17.18
C GLY A 52 -14.17 -9.04 -18.40
N TYR A 53 -12.86 -8.92 -18.63
CA TYR A 53 -12.14 -9.57 -19.74
C TYR A 53 -11.36 -10.82 -19.33
N GLY A 54 -11.27 -11.12 -18.03
CA GLY A 54 -10.56 -12.27 -17.51
C GLY A 54 -9.92 -12.06 -16.14
N ILE A 55 -9.00 -12.94 -15.77
CA ILE A 55 -8.32 -12.86 -14.47
C ILE A 55 -7.33 -11.69 -14.49
N VAL A 56 -7.52 -10.75 -13.56
CA VAL A 56 -6.61 -9.62 -13.35
C VAL A 56 -5.55 -10.00 -12.32
N SER A 57 -4.29 -9.89 -12.71
CA SER A 57 -3.13 -10.18 -11.87
C SER A 57 -2.06 -9.09 -11.99
N ASP A 58 -0.99 -9.21 -11.22
CA ASP A 58 0.16 -8.28 -11.23
C ASP A 58 -0.27 -6.80 -11.11
N GLN A 59 -1.31 -6.56 -10.31
CA GLN A 59 -1.78 -5.21 -10.02
C GLN A 59 -0.68 -4.41 -9.33
N LYS A 60 -0.48 -3.18 -9.80
CA LYS A 60 0.47 -2.22 -9.25
C LYS A 60 -0.12 -0.82 -9.35
N THR A 61 0.01 -0.07 -8.27
CA THR A 61 -0.33 1.36 -8.23
C THR A 61 0.82 2.13 -7.61
N ASP A 62 1.11 3.29 -8.16
CA ASP A 62 2.05 4.25 -7.60
C ASP A 62 1.29 5.58 -7.44
N ASP A 63 1.34 6.19 -6.26
CA ASP A 63 0.72 7.50 -6.02
C ASP A 63 1.59 8.61 -6.61
N MET A 64 1.24 9.02 -7.82
CA MET A 64 1.99 10.05 -8.54
C MET A 64 1.82 11.45 -7.93
N ARG A 65 0.70 11.74 -7.24
CA ARG A 65 0.51 13.03 -6.55
C ARG A 65 1.47 13.15 -5.38
N GLN A 66 1.58 12.10 -4.58
CA GLN A 66 2.53 12.03 -3.48
C GLN A 66 3.99 12.08 -3.97
N GLN A 67 4.28 11.42 -5.12
CA GLN A 67 5.58 11.51 -5.76
C GLN A 67 5.89 12.93 -6.24
N GLN A 68 4.95 13.61 -6.87
CA GLN A 68 5.13 15.00 -7.32
C GLN A 68 5.29 15.97 -6.14
N ALA A 69 4.50 15.83 -5.08
CA ALA A 69 4.63 16.64 -3.87
C ALA A 69 6.01 16.48 -3.22
N SER A 70 6.54 15.26 -3.20
CA SER A 70 7.88 14.98 -2.69
C SER A 70 8.99 15.55 -3.60
N ALA A 71 8.85 15.41 -4.92
CA ALA A 71 9.84 15.88 -5.91
C ALA A 71 9.82 17.40 -6.09
N GLY A 72 8.64 18.05 -5.94
CA GLY A 72 8.49 19.50 -6.11
C GLY A 72 9.06 20.36 -5.00
N GLY A 73 9.73 19.79 -4.01
CA GLY A 73 10.30 20.53 -2.87
C GLY A 73 9.23 21.20 -1.98
N GLN A 74 7.96 20.88 -2.17
CA GLN A 74 6.84 21.43 -1.39
C GLN A 74 6.77 20.82 0.01
N SER A 75 7.42 19.67 0.24
CA SER A 75 7.52 19.10 1.58
C SER A 75 8.62 19.78 2.36
N SER A 76 8.26 20.60 3.35
CA SER A 76 9.18 21.12 4.37
C SER A 76 9.74 20.01 5.27
N GLN A 77 9.20 18.81 5.17
CA GLN A 77 9.58 17.66 5.98
C GLN A 77 10.91 17.07 5.47
N LYS A 78 11.85 16.90 6.38
CA LYS A 78 13.16 16.29 6.10
C LYS A 78 13.14 14.77 6.26
N ILE A 79 12.09 14.21 6.85
CA ILE A 79 11.96 12.82 7.24
C ILE A 79 10.69 12.26 6.63
N ALA A 80 10.80 11.18 5.86
CA ALA A 80 9.65 10.44 5.35
C ALA A 80 9.17 9.41 6.38
N ILE A 81 7.86 9.34 6.54
CA ILE A 81 7.21 8.30 7.35
C ILE A 81 6.57 7.28 6.41
N VAL A 82 6.94 6.02 6.58
CA VAL A 82 6.44 4.90 5.79
C VAL A 82 5.71 3.91 6.69
N THR A 83 4.64 3.34 6.20
CA THR A 83 3.92 2.24 6.85
C THR A 83 3.40 1.23 5.82
N ASP A 84 2.74 0.19 6.26
CA ASP A 84 1.94 -0.71 5.43
C ASP A 84 0.44 -0.46 5.64
N SER A 85 -0.39 -1.02 4.76
CA SER A 85 -1.85 -0.82 4.84
C SER A 85 -2.54 -1.56 5.98
N GLY A 86 -1.80 -2.36 6.76
CA GLY A 86 -2.28 -2.90 8.03
C GLY A 86 -2.49 -1.83 9.10
N ALA A 87 -1.97 -0.62 8.88
CA ALA A 87 -2.31 0.57 9.64
C ALA A 87 -3.65 1.14 9.17
N ASP A 88 -4.62 1.27 10.08
CA ASP A 88 -5.85 1.98 9.78
C ASP A 88 -5.65 3.47 10.05
N LEU A 89 -5.45 4.20 8.95
CA LEU A 89 -5.26 5.64 8.96
C LEU A 89 -6.59 6.32 8.66
N PRO A 90 -7.05 7.26 9.50
CA PRO A 90 -8.25 8.03 9.22
C PRO A 90 -7.98 9.12 8.16
N PRO A 91 -9.03 9.69 7.51
CA PRO A 91 -8.88 10.72 6.49
C PRO A 91 -8.05 11.93 6.93
N GLU A 92 -8.10 12.29 8.22
CA GLU A 92 -7.34 13.39 8.80
C GLU A 92 -5.82 13.19 8.72
N SER A 93 -5.38 11.97 8.41
CA SER A 93 -3.96 11.65 8.20
C SER A 93 -3.43 12.05 6.82
N ASP A 94 -4.28 12.41 5.87
CA ASP A 94 -3.89 12.73 4.49
C ASP A 94 -2.90 13.90 4.44
N ASP A 95 -3.06 14.89 5.32
CA ASP A 95 -2.16 16.04 5.44
C ASP A 95 -0.79 15.72 6.08
N LEU A 96 -0.58 14.52 6.54
CA LEU A 96 0.64 14.10 7.22
C LEU A 96 1.70 13.51 6.29
N ASN A 97 1.39 13.37 5.00
CA ASN A 97 2.29 12.83 3.98
C ASN A 97 2.90 11.47 4.37
N ILE A 98 2.05 10.56 4.85
CA ILE A 98 2.43 9.20 5.21
C ILE A 98 2.45 8.34 3.94
N HIS A 99 3.57 7.66 3.69
CA HIS A 99 3.73 6.77 2.55
C HIS A 99 3.29 5.35 2.92
N VAL A 100 2.29 4.83 2.22
CA VAL A 100 1.72 3.51 2.51
C VAL A 100 2.17 2.50 1.46
N VAL A 101 2.77 1.39 1.90
CA VAL A 101 3.06 0.22 1.05
C VAL A 101 1.95 -0.80 1.28
N PRO A 102 1.05 -1.01 0.31
CA PRO A 102 -0.13 -1.83 0.53
C PRO A 102 0.19 -3.32 0.62
N VAL A 103 -0.46 -4.01 1.55
CA VAL A 103 -0.54 -5.47 1.55
C VAL A 103 -1.40 -5.93 0.37
N ARG A 104 -1.39 -7.21 0.08
CA ARG A 104 -2.20 -7.81 -0.97
C ARG A 104 -3.14 -8.85 -0.38
N TYR A 105 -4.25 -9.07 -1.05
CA TYR A 105 -5.13 -10.19 -0.75
C TYR A 105 -5.68 -10.79 -2.04
N HIS A 106 -6.22 -11.98 -1.96
CA HIS A 106 -6.78 -12.67 -3.11
C HIS A 106 -7.98 -13.53 -2.69
N PHE A 107 -8.99 -13.54 -3.55
CA PHE A 107 -10.07 -14.50 -3.56
C PHE A 107 -9.76 -15.52 -4.66
N GLY A 108 -9.35 -16.73 -4.29
CA GLY A 108 -8.90 -17.72 -5.25
C GLY A 108 -7.72 -17.21 -6.09
N ASN A 109 -7.93 -17.11 -7.40
CA ASN A 109 -6.91 -16.67 -8.36
C ASN A 109 -6.94 -15.15 -8.65
N THR A 110 -7.93 -14.43 -8.14
CA THR A 110 -8.05 -12.98 -8.34
C THR A 110 -7.33 -12.24 -7.23
N GLY A 111 -6.31 -11.46 -7.58
CA GLY A 111 -5.50 -10.71 -6.64
C GLY A 111 -5.92 -9.24 -6.56
N TYR A 112 -5.81 -8.67 -5.37
CA TYR A 112 -6.17 -7.28 -5.06
C TYR A 112 -5.06 -6.60 -4.29
N ILE A 113 -4.98 -5.28 -4.42
CA ILE A 113 -4.15 -4.40 -3.58
C ILE A 113 -5.06 -3.80 -2.52
N ASP A 114 -4.72 -4.00 -1.25
CA ASP A 114 -5.51 -3.54 -0.12
C ASP A 114 -5.73 -2.02 -0.15
N LYS A 115 -6.96 -1.59 0.09
CA LYS A 115 -7.43 -0.19 0.09
C LYS A 115 -7.29 0.54 -1.26
N VAL A 116 -6.91 -0.17 -2.34
CA VAL A 116 -6.70 0.40 -3.67
C VAL A 116 -7.58 -0.26 -4.72
N SER A 117 -7.62 -1.59 -4.77
CA SER A 117 -8.34 -2.34 -5.81
C SER A 117 -9.85 -2.39 -5.57
N GLN A 118 -10.25 -2.30 -4.32
CA GLN A 118 -11.65 -2.26 -3.87
C GLN A 118 -11.79 -1.28 -2.71
N SER A 119 -12.96 -0.65 -2.62
CA SER A 119 -13.36 0.06 -1.41
C SER A 119 -13.68 -0.94 -0.27
N PRO A 120 -13.67 -0.51 0.99
CA PRO A 120 -14.10 -1.37 2.10
C PRO A 120 -15.51 -1.95 1.90
N THR A 121 -16.42 -1.17 1.35
CA THR A 121 -17.80 -1.61 1.08
C THR A 121 -17.83 -2.75 0.06
N GLU A 122 -17.08 -2.63 -1.04
CA GLU A 122 -16.98 -3.68 -2.07
C GLU A 122 -16.33 -4.94 -1.52
N PHE A 123 -15.25 -4.80 -0.74
CA PHE A 123 -14.59 -5.92 -0.09
C PHE A 123 -15.55 -6.69 0.83
N PHE A 124 -16.28 -5.99 1.72
CA PHE A 124 -17.23 -6.65 2.61
C PHE A 124 -18.43 -7.26 1.88
N GLN A 125 -18.83 -6.67 0.76
CA GLN A 125 -19.86 -7.29 -0.09
C GLN A 125 -19.35 -8.59 -0.72
N GLU A 126 -18.14 -8.58 -1.26
CA GLU A 126 -17.51 -9.78 -1.82
C GLU A 126 -17.27 -10.84 -0.75
N LEU A 127 -16.78 -10.47 0.43
CA LEU A 127 -16.60 -11.39 1.57
C LEU A 127 -17.87 -12.14 1.96
N LYS A 128 -19.04 -11.49 1.83
CA LYS A 128 -20.33 -12.11 2.15
C LYS A 128 -20.83 -13.06 1.06
N THR A 129 -20.49 -12.81 -0.20
CA THR A 129 -21.07 -13.50 -1.35
C THR A 129 -20.12 -14.49 -2.00
N ASN A 130 -18.80 -14.29 -1.86
CA ASN A 130 -17.80 -15.16 -2.45
C ASN A 130 -17.62 -16.42 -1.57
N PRO A 131 -17.81 -17.64 -2.14
CA PRO A 131 -17.61 -18.87 -1.38
C PRO A 131 -16.15 -19.15 -1.02
N ILE A 132 -15.21 -18.45 -1.66
CA ILE A 132 -13.76 -18.60 -1.40
C ILE A 132 -13.34 -17.56 -0.37
N HIS A 133 -12.85 -18.03 0.78
CA HIS A 133 -12.33 -17.14 1.80
C HIS A 133 -11.04 -16.42 1.33
N PRO A 134 -10.91 -15.10 1.53
CA PRO A 134 -9.72 -14.36 1.10
C PRO A 134 -8.49 -14.75 1.91
N LYS A 135 -7.34 -14.72 1.25
CA LYS A 135 -6.03 -14.88 1.88
C LYS A 135 -5.19 -13.65 1.65
N THR A 136 -4.50 -13.20 2.67
CA THR A 136 -3.59 -12.06 2.60
C THR A 136 -2.17 -12.50 2.24
N SER A 137 -1.42 -11.60 1.63
CA SER A 137 0.02 -11.74 1.42
C SER A 137 0.72 -10.42 1.72
N GLN A 138 1.88 -10.52 2.36
CA GLN A 138 2.70 -9.37 2.67
C GLN A 138 3.22 -8.69 1.40
N PRO A 139 3.52 -7.37 1.43
CA PRO A 139 4.22 -6.69 0.35
C PRO A 139 5.58 -7.35 0.12
N THR A 140 6.01 -7.39 -1.13
CA THR A 140 7.30 -7.97 -1.48
C THR A 140 8.45 -7.05 -1.06
N PRO A 141 9.68 -7.57 -0.87
CA PRO A 141 10.85 -6.72 -0.69
C PRO A 141 11.08 -5.75 -1.88
N GLY A 142 10.59 -6.12 -3.08
CA GLY A 142 10.63 -5.26 -4.27
C GLY A 142 9.73 -4.04 -4.15
N ASP A 143 8.55 -4.19 -3.53
CA ASP A 143 7.61 -3.08 -3.30
C ASP A 143 8.24 -2.05 -2.35
N PHE A 144 8.76 -2.50 -1.21
CA PHE A 144 9.47 -1.65 -0.26
C PHE A 144 10.72 -1.00 -0.85
N ARG A 145 11.51 -1.77 -1.64
CA ARG A 145 12.73 -1.25 -2.25
C ARG A 145 12.44 -0.06 -3.17
N ARG A 146 11.41 -0.16 -4.02
CA ARG A 146 10.99 0.95 -4.90
C ARG A 146 10.65 2.19 -4.08
N GLN A 147 9.87 2.02 -3.02
CA GLN A 147 9.48 3.11 -2.14
C GLN A 147 10.69 3.75 -1.46
N TYR A 148 11.58 2.96 -0.88
CA TYR A 148 12.78 3.46 -0.20
C TYR A 148 13.76 4.14 -1.16
N GLN A 149 13.97 3.59 -2.36
CA GLN A 149 14.79 4.21 -3.39
C GLN A 149 14.26 5.59 -3.76
N PHE A 150 12.96 5.70 -3.99
CA PHE A 150 12.33 6.99 -4.28
C PHE A 150 12.50 7.97 -3.10
N LEU A 151 12.18 7.55 -1.89
CA LEU A 151 12.22 8.42 -0.72
C LEU A 151 13.65 8.86 -0.36
N SER A 152 14.65 8.01 -0.55
CA SER A 152 16.05 8.35 -0.26
C SER A 152 16.62 9.47 -1.13
N THR A 153 16.01 9.72 -2.30
CA THR A 153 16.40 10.84 -3.19
C THR A 153 15.72 12.16 -2.83
N HIS A 154 14.65 12.14 -2.01
CA HIS A 154 13.86 13.33 -1.70
C HIS A 154 13.88 13.72 -0.22
N TYR A 155 14.22 12.79 0.67
CA TYR A 155 14.25 12.99 2.12
C TYR A 155 15.63 12.67 2.70
N LYS A 156 15.98 13.34 3.80
CA LYS A 156 17.24 13.08 4.51
C LYS A 156 17.26 11.71 5.19
N SER A 157 16.10 11.24 5.63
CA SER A 157 15.95 9.93 6.27
C SER A 157 14.51 9.42 6.17
N VAL A 158 14.36 8.11 6.39
CA VAL A 158 13.09 7.40 6.36
C VAL A 158 12.87 6.68 7.69
N ILE A 159 11.69 6.84 8.27
CA ILE A 159 11.22 6.05 9.41
C ILE A 159 10.09 5.16 8.90
N SER A 160 10.27 3.85 8.95
CA SER A 160 9.35 2.87 8.39
C SER A 160 8.76 2.01 9.51
N ILE A 161 7.48 2.25 9.81
CA ILE A 161 6.77 1.67 10.97
C ILE A 161 5.77 0.64 10.45
N HIS A 162 5.92 -0.61 10.86
CA HIS A 162 5.14 -1.72 10.32
C HIS A 162 4.36 -2.46 11.39
N LEU A 163 3.32 -3.18 10.93
CA LEU A 163 2.59 -4.09 11.82
C LEU A 163 3.54 -5.11 12.44
N SER A 164 3.13 -5.64 13.58
CA SER A 164 3.93 -6.55 14.39
C SER A 164 4.55 -7.68 13.57
N LYS A 165 5.86 -7.85 13.68
CA LYS A 165 6.60 -8.97 13.09
C LYS A 165 6.15 -10.34 13.59
N LYS A 166 5.39 -10.39 14.70
CA LYS A 166 4.77 -11.63 15.20
C LYS A 166 3.51 -12.00 14.42
N LEU A 167 2.85 -11.02 13.77
CA LEU A 167 1.60 -11.20 13.02
C LEU A 167 1.82 -11.37 11.53
N SER A 168 2.90 -10.78 10.97
CA SER A 168 3.13 -10.78 9.52
C SER A 168 4.61 -10.71 9.18
N GLY A 169 4.97 -11.27 8.03
CA GLY A 169 6.30 -11.11 7.42
C GLY A 169 6.54 -9.75 6.77
N THR A 170 5.59 -8.79 6.84
CA THR A 170 5.72 -7.45 6.28
C THR A 170 6.98 -6.73 6.77
N PHE A 171 7.23 -6.75 8.08
CA PHE A 171 8.45 -6.18 8.66
C PHE A 171 9.72 -6.82 8.07
N GLN A 172 9.74 -8.15 7.89
CA GLN A 172 10.88 -8.87 7.29
C GLN A 172 11.10 -8.47 5.83
N SER A 173 10.02 -8.26 5.06
CA SER A 173 10.09 -7.76 3.69
C SER A 173 10.71 -6.36 3.64
N ALA A 174 10.25 -5.46 4.51
CA ALA A 174 10.80 -4.12 4.66
C ALA A 174 12.29 -4.14 5.05
N GLN A 175 12.68 -5.02 5.98
CA GLN A 175 14.06 -5.20 6.42
C GLN A 175 14.97 -5.72 5.29
N THR A 176 14.46 -6.66 4.50
CA THR A 176 15.21 -7.18 3.34
C THR A 176 15.40 -6.09 2.29
N ALA A 177 14.42 -5.22 2.11
CA ALA A 177 14.49 -4.09 1.18
C ALA A 177 15.48 -3.02 1.65
N SER A 178 15.43 -2.63 2.92
CA SER A 178 16.28 -1.57 3.47
C SER A 178 17.78 -1.87 3.34
N LYS A 179 18.18 -3.16 3.43
CA LYS A 179 19.57 -3.59 3.24
C LYS A 179 20.07 -3.45 1.80
N ARG A 180 19.15 -3.26 0.83
CA ARG A 180 19.46 -3.18 -0.61
C ARG A 180 19.34 -1.78 -1.18
N VAL A 181 19.09 -0.80 -0.34
CA VAL A 181 19.08 0.61 -0.71
C VAL A 181 20.31 1.24 -0.09
N PRO A 182 21.38 1.52 -0.89
CA PRO A 182 22.58 2.18 -0.38
C PRO A 182 22.23 3.57 0.15
N GLU A 183 22.88 3.96 1.22
CA GLU A 183 22.86 5.34 1.78
C GLU A 183 21.52 5.80 2.38
N SER A 184 20.47 5.02 2.35
CA SER A 184 19.25 5.43 3.04
C SER A 184 19.38 5.22 4.54
N SER A 185 19.29 6.30 5.29
CA SER A 185 19.10 6.27 6.75
C SER A 185 17.67 5.79 7.06
N THR A 186 17.33 4.56 6.59
CA THR A 186 16.01 3.96 6.84
C THR A 186 16.03 3.24 8.17
N THR A 187 15.32 3.77 9.15
CA THR A 187 15.10 3.09 10.43
C THR A 187 13.77 2.35 10.40
N LEU A 188 13.82 1.05 10.71
CA LEU A 188 12.65 0.18 10.79
C LEU A 188 12.15 0.10 12.23
N VAL A 189 10.85 0.27 12.40
CA VAL A 189 10.19 0.19 13.71
C VAL A 189 9.12 -0.89 13.64
N ASP A 190 9.20 -1.87 14.54
CA ASP A 190 8.14 -2.83 14.80
C ASP A 190 7.12 -2.16 15.73
N SER A 191 5.91 -1.91 15.25
CA SER A 191 4.86 -1.29 16.08
C SER A 191 4.39 -2.20 17.21
N MET A 192 4.72 -3.50 17.16
CA MET A 192 4.26 -4.56 18.05
C MET A 192 2.73 -4.70 18.12
N THR A 193 2.01 -4.05 17.21
CA THR A 193 0.54 -4.02 17.13
C THR A 193 0.09 -4.04 15.66
N ALA A 194 -1.18 -3.75 15.39
CA ALA A 194 -1.78 -3.67 14.06
C ALA A 194 -2.95 -2.68 14.06
N SER A 195 -3.61 -2.48 12.90
CA SER A 195 -4.87 -1.77 12.77
C SER A 195 -4.78 -0.33 13.29
N VAL A 196 -5.79 0.14 14.01
CA VAL A 196 -5.87 1.51 14.58
C VAL A 196 -4.70 1.85 15.49
N ALA A 197 -4.22 0.88 16.29
CA ALA A 197 -3.10 1.11 17.21
C ALA A 197 -1.79 1.38 16.44
N GLN A 198 -1.55 0.65 15.35
CA GLN A 198 -0.44 0.94 14.43
C GLN A 198 -0.63 2.32 13.79
N GLY A 199 -1.84 2.64 13.32
CA GLY A 199 -2.18 3.94 12.74
C GLY A 199 -1.87 5.10 13.67
N LEU A 200 -2.23 5.00 14.97
CA LEU A 200 -1.92 6.01 15.97
C LEU A 200 -0.42 6.25 16.15
N ILE A 201 0.38 5.17 16.17
CA ILE A 201 1.84 5.27 16.28
C ILE A 201 2.43 5.96 15.03
N VAL A 202 1.94 5.59 13.85
CA VAL A 202 2.38 6.19 12.56
C VAL A 202 2.02 7.66 12.49
N MET A 203 0.79 8.03 12.82
CA MET A 203 0.34 9.43 12.86
C MET A 203 1.13 10.26 13.89
N TYR A 204 1.44 9.69 15.03
CA TYR A 204 2.28 10.35 16.02
C TYR A 204 3.66 10.67 15.45
N ALA A 205 4.33 9.69 14.81
CA ALA A 205 5.63 9.90 14.16
C ALA A 205 5.54 10.98 13.07
N ALA A 206 4.49 10.94 12.23
CA ALA A 206 4.29 11.90 11.15
C ALA A 206 4.06 13.32 11.66
N ASN A 207 3.31 13.48 12.75
CA ASN A 207 3.12 14.78 13.40
C ASN A 207 4.43 15.34 13.99
N LEU A 208 5.28 14.48 14.55
CA LEU A 208 6.60 14.91 15.03
C LEU A 208 7.51 15.33 13.88
N ALA A 209 7.48 14.60 12.74
CA ALA A 209 8.21 14.95 11.53
C ALA A 209 7.71 16.28 10.95
N LYS A 210 6.40 16.49 10.89
CA LYS A 210 5.77 17.77 10.45
C LYS A 210 6.18 18.95 11.32
N LYS A 211 6.40 18.73 12.62
CA LYS A 211 6.93 19.73 13.57
C LYS A 211 8.44 19.97 13.44
N GLY A 212 9.13 19.26 12.55
CA GLY A 212 10.56 19.44 12.29
C GLY A 212 11.50 18.81 13.32
N LEU A 213 11.03 17.85 14.13
CA LEU A 213 11.90 17.15 15.06
C LEU A 213 12.94 16.30 14.30
N SER A 214 14.09 16.06 14.94
CA SER A 214 15.14 15.22 14.37
C SER A 214 14.75 13.75 14.35
N HIS A 215 15.37 12.97 13.46
CA HIS A 215 15.15 11.53 13.31
C HIS A 215 15.24 10.78 14.63
N ASP A 216 16.33 10.99 15.38
CA ASP A 216 16.60 10.29 16.63
C ASP A 216 15.56 10.59 17.71
N ILE A 217 15.14 11.87 17.82
CA ILE A 217 14.09 12.29 18.74
C ILE A 217 12.75 11.61 18.38
N ILE A 218 12.43 11.50 17.09
CA ILE A 218 11.20 10.83 16.66
C ILE A 218 11.26 9.35 17.03
N ILE A 219 12.36 8.66 16.74
CA ILE A 219 12.55 7.25 17.09
C ILE A 219 12.43 7.02 18.60
N GLU A 220 13.10 7.85 19.41
CA GLU A 220 13.01 7.77 20.87
C GLU A 220 11.54 7.88 21.35
N LYS A 221 10.84 8.91 20.87
CA LYS A 221 9.44 9.15 21.24
C LYS A 221 8.50 8.02 20.78
N VAL A 222 8.68 7.54 19.54
CA VAL A 222 7.89 6.43 19.00
C VAL A 222 8.13 5.17 19.83
N ASN A 223 9.38 4.83 20.14
CA ASN A 223 9.70 3.68 20.98
C ASN A 223 9.11 3.79 22.40
N SER A 224 8.97 5.02 22.92
CA SER A 224 8.39 5.26 24.26
C SER A 224 6.87 5.04 24.32
N ILE A 225 6.16 5.17 23.19
CA ILE A 225 4.70 5.00 23.15
C ILE A 225 4.27 3.59 22.73
N ILE A 226 5.10 2.85 22.01
CA ILE A 226 4.78 1.48 21.57
C ILE A 226 4.32 0.60 22.73
N PRO A 227 5.03 0.48 23.88
CA PRO A 227 4.58 -0.36 24.97
C PRO A 227 3.32 0.14 25.69
N LYS A 228 2.89 1.36 25.42
CA LYS A 228 1.69 1.99 25.98
C LYS A 228 0.49 1.93 25.04
N THR A 229 0.69 1.47 23.82
CA THR A 229 -0.33 1.41 22.77
C THR A 229 -0.82 -0.03 22.64
N ASN A 230 -2.10 -0.24 22.90
CA ASN A 230 -2.71 -1.57 22.85
C ASN A 230 -3.91 -1.56 21.91
N VAL A 231 -4.15 -2.68 21.25
CA VAL A 231 -5.36 -2.96 20.49
C VAL A 231 -6.14 -4.07 21.20
N TYR A 232 -7.44 -3.88 21.33
CA TYR A 232 -8.36 -4.87 21.89
C TYR A 232 -9.31 -5.30 20.76
N LEU A 233 -9.46 -6.61 20.59
CA LEU A 233 -10.32 -7.22 19.60
C LEU A 233 -11.45 -7.97 20.30
N ALA A 234 -12.69 -7.76 19.84
CA ALA A 234 -13.83 -8.58 20.19
C ALA A 234 -14.16 -9.49 18.99
N ILE A 235 -14.09 -10.79 19.20
CA ILE A 235 -14.40 -11.79 18.16
C ILE A 235 -15.77 -12.37 18.47
N TYR A 236 -16.76 -12.11 17.61
CA TYR A 236 -18.14 -12.61 17.77
C TYR A 236 -18.32 -13.98 17.17
N ASP A 237 -17.52 -14.35 16.17
CA ASP A 237 -17.63 -15.58 15.40
C ASP A 237 -16.22 -16.04 14.98
N LEU A 238 -15.97 -17.35 15.07
CA LEU A 238 -14.71 -17.98 14.68
C LEU A 238 -14.74 -18.56 13.25
N THR A 239 -15.71 -18.22 12.45
CA THR A 239 -15.83 -18.67 11.05
C THR A 239 -14.63 -18.24 10.19
N TYR A 240 -14.07 -17.07 10.47
CA TYR A 240 -12.99 -16.47 9.68
C TYR A 240 -11.60 -16.54 10.33
N PRO A 241 -11.42 -16.40 11.65
CA PRO A 241 -10.10 -16.47 12.24
C PRO A 241 -9.69 -17.93 12.48
N VAL A 242 -9.08 -18.54 11.46
CA VAL A 242 -8.48 -19.89 11.52
C VAL A 242 -7.02 -19.80 11.08
#